data_985b0ce26e09a17532adbf3be785fb6a
#
_entry.id   985b0ce26e09a17532adbf3be785fb6a
#
_cell.length_a   1.000
_cell.length_b   1.000
_cell.length_c   1.000
_cell.angle_alpha   90.00
_cell.angle_beta   90.00
_cell.angle_gamma   90.00
#
_symmetry.space_group_name_H-M   'P 1'
#
loop_
_entity.id
_entity.type
_entity.pdbx_description
1 polymer ?
#
loop_
_entity_poly.entity_id
_entity_poly.type
_entity_poly.pdbx_seq_one_letter_code
_entity_poly.pdbx_strand_id
1 'polypeptide(L)'
;ISALCGDLGHGFNDPKLNPELIEKSKRIVDLAKDLETDVITTHIGVVPNDPSHPRYAIMQDACGQLAAYADSMQAHFAVETGPEIATTLKGFLDGLHSKGVSVNLDPANFVMVTGDDPVQAVYTLKDYIVHTHAKDGKRLHYVSPEILYGMEESDMLNDASFIELPLGEGDVDFPAYFKALNDIGYKGFLTIEREVGDDP
;
A
#
# COMPACT_ATOMS: atom_id res chain seq x y z
N ILE A 1 2.54 -18.36 7.84
CA ILE A 1 2.91 -16.94 7.60
C ILE A 1 1.90 -16.39 6.61
N SER A 2 1.22 -15.28 6.95
CA SER A 2 0.20 -14.66 6.10
C SER A 2 0.81 -13.80 4.99
N ALA A 3 1.85 -13.08 5.33
CA ALA A 3 2.63 -12.24 4.43
C ALA A 3 4.01 -12.00 5.03
N LEU A 4 4.95 -11.56 4.20
CA LEU A 4 6.28 -11.10 4.62
C LEU A 4 6.36 -9.60 4.38
N CYS A 5 6.74 -8.81 5.40
CA CYS A 5 7.01 -7.39 5.20
C CYS A 5 8.33 -7.23 4.45
N GLY A 6 8.27 -6.62 3.29
CA GLY A 6 9.40 -6.39 2.39
C GLY A 6 9.73 -4.92 2.17
N ASP A 7 9.27 -4.04 3.06
CA ASP A 7 9.57 -2.62 2.97
C ASP A 7 11.05 -2.36 3.23
N LEU A 8 11.67 -1.62 2.31
CA LEU A 8 13.09 -1.24 2.36
C LEU A 8 13.30 0.20 2.87
N GLY A 9 12.23 0.87 3.32
CA GLY A 9 12.25 2.27 3.76
C GLY A 9 12.43 3.28 2.64
N HIS A 10 12.27 2.85 1.39
CA HIS A 10 12.40 3.70 0.19
C HIS A 10 11.36 3.33 -0.85
N GLY A 11 10.73 4.34 -1.46
CA GLY A 11 9.90 4.15 -2.65
C GLY A 11 10.74 3.93 -3.92
N PHE A 12 10.08 3.46 -4.97
CA PHE A 12 10.71 3.20 -6.29
C PHE A 12 10.70 4.44 -7.21
N ASN A 13 11.03 5.59 -6.69
CA ASN A 13 10.94 6.91 -7.33
C ASN A 13 12.30 7.49 -7.75
N ASP A 14 13.42 6.85 -7.41
CA ASP A 14 14.76 7.26 -7.83
C ASP A 14 15.38 6.21 -8.78
N PRO A 15 15.61 6.55 -10.07
CA PRO A 15 16.16 5.61 -11.04
C PRO A 15 17.61 5.17 -10.71
N LYS A 16 18.29 5.87 -9.81
CA LYS A 16 19.65 5.47 -9.37
C LYS A 16 19.59 4.41 -8.26
N LEU A 17 18.58 4.47 -7.41
CA LEU A 17 18.38 3.52 -6.31
C LEU A 17 17.57 2.27 -6.76
N ASN A 18 16.66 2.44 -7.70
CA ASN A 18 15.76 1.38 -8.14
C ASN A 18 16.45 0.05 -8.50
N PRO A 19 17.60 0.02 -9.22
CA PRO A 19 18.26 -1.25 -9.55
C PRO A 19 18.60 -2.09 -8.32
N GLU A 20 19.11 -1.45 -7.26
CA GLU A 20 19.47 -2.15 -6.01
C GLU A 20 18.21 -2.56 -5.24
N LEU A 21 17.20 -1.68 -5.16
CA LEU A 21 15.92 -1.94 -4.48
C LEU A 21 15.18 -3.10 -5.15
N ILE A 22 15.13 -3.15 -6.48
CA ILE A 22 14.51 -4.23 -7.25
C ILE A 22 15.19 -5.57 -6.93
N GLU A 23 16.51 -5.63 -6.96
CA GLU A 23 17.23 -6.88 -6.67
C GLU A 23 17.07 -7.34 -5.21
N LYS A 24 16.98 -6.40 -4.26
CA LYS A 24 16.64 -6.72 -2.87
C LYS A 24 15.23 -7.27 -2.76
N SER A 25 14.26 -6.62 -3.41
CA SER A 25 12.85 -7.04 -3.39
C SER A 25 12.65 -8.41 -4.02
N LYS A 26 13.34 -8.75 -5.11
CA LYS A 26 13.32 -10.10 -5.70
C LYS A 26 13.79 -11.16 -4.70
N ARG A 27 14.87 -10.88 -3.96
CA ARG A 27 15.35 -11.82 -2.91
C ARG A 27 14.36 -11.97 -1.76
N ILE A 28 13.56 -10.94 -1.47
CA ILE A 28 12.48 -11.03 -0.48
C ILE A 28 11.34 -11.89 -1.02
N VAL A 29 11.04 -11.80 -2.32
CA VAL A 29 10.07 -12.72 -2.97
C VAL A 29 10.57 -14.17 -2.87
N ASP A 30 11.85 -14.44 -3.14
CA ASP A 30 12.43 -15.78 -2.99
C ASP A 30 12.29 -16.30 -1.55
N LEU A 31 12.64 -15.45 -0.57
CA LEU A 31 12.51 -15.80 0.84
C LEU A 31 11.04 -16.07 1.24
N ALA A 32 10.10 -15.31 0.70
CA ALA A 32 8.68 -15.55 0.95
C ALA A 32 8.25 -16.95 0.45
N LYS A 33 8.71 -17.36 -0.74
CA LYS A 33 8.46 -18.70 -1.27
C LYS A 33 9.10 -19.79 -0.39
N ASP A 34 10.33 -19.58 0.08
CA ASP A 34 11.00 -20.51 1.02
C ASP A 34 10.23 -20.64 2.34
N LEU A 35 9.53 -19.57 2.76
CA LEU A 35 8.71 -19.52 3.97
C LEU A 35 7.25 -19.95 3.73
N GLU A 36 6.93 -20.46 2.56
CA GLU A 36 5.60 -20.94 2.17
C GLU A 36 4.51 -19.84 2.24
N THR A 37 4.87 -18.58 1.90
CA THR A 37 3.91 -17.51 1.67
C THR A 37 4.09 -16.92 0.27
N ASP A 38 2.99 -16.48 -0.33
CA ASP A 38 2.98 -15.89 -1.67
C ASP A 38 2.81 -14.37 -1.65
N VAL A 39 2.74 -13.74 -0.47
CA VAL A 39 2.46 -12.32 -0.32
C VAL A 39 3.62 -11.61 0.36
N ILE A 40 4.10 -10.54 -0.27
CA ILE A 40 5.06 -9.60 0.28
C ILE A 40 4.41 -8.23 0.37
N THR A 41 4.20 -7.70 1.58
CA THR A 41 3.67 -6.35 1.79
C THR A 41 4.78 -5.31 1.75
N THR A 42 4.52 -4.15 1.17
CA THR A 42 5.54 -3.12 0.95
C THR A 42 4.94 -1.75 0.64
N HIS A 43 5.76 -0.71 0.78
CA HIS A 43 5.48 0.62 0.22
C HIS A 43 6.30 0.84 -1.05
N ILE A 44 5.74 1.58 -2.01
CA ILE A 44 6.42 1.93 -3.26
C ILE A 44 6.71 3.43 -3.40
N GLY A 45 6.34 4.23 -2.41
CA GLY A 45 6.30 5.68 -2.46
C GLY A 45 4.94 6.19 -2.92
N VAL A 46 4.84 7.48 -3.19
CA VAL A 46 3.59 8.14 -3.61
C VAL A 46 3.45 8.11 -5.13
N VAL A 47 2.44 7.44 -5.63
CA VAL A 47 2.11 7.41 -7.07
C VAL A 47 1.51 8.76 -7.47
N PRO A 48 2.09 9.49 -8.44
CA PRO A 48 1.51 10.75 -8.91
C PRO A 48 0.11 10.59 -9.51
N ASN A 49 -0.78 11.52 -9.20
CA ASN A 49 -2.12 11.57 -9.82
C ASN A 49 -2.07 11.81 -11.33
N ASP A 50 -1.08 12.54 -11.81
CA ASP A 50 -0.86 12.82 -13.23
C ASP A 50 0.12 11.78 -13.81
N PRO A 51 -0.33 10.88 -14.72
CA PRO A 51 0.54 9.91 -15.36
C PRO A 51 1.65 10.53 -16.23
N SER A 52 1.55 11.82 -16.60
CA SER A 52 2.61 12.53 -17.30
C SER A 52 3.76 13.00 -16.40
N HIS A 53 3.60 12.91 -15.09
CA HIS A 53 4.64 13.27 -14.14
C HIS A 53 5.85 12.33 -14.28
N PRO A 54 7.09 12.84 -14.34
CA PRO A 54 8.29 12.02 -14.57
C PRO A 54 8.45 10.84 -13.59
N ARG A 55 8.08 11.03 -12.32
CA ARG A 55 8.12 9.98 -11.28
C ARG A 55 7.21 8.80 -11.62
N TYR A 56 6.06 9.04 -12.29
CA TYR A 56 5.13 7.99 -12.67
C TYR A 56 5.80 6.92 -13.55
N ALA A 57 6.49 7.35 -14.61
CA ALA A 57 7.20 6.43 -15.52
C ALA A 57 8.34 5.68 -14.82
N ILE A 58 9.07 6.33 -13.90
CA ILE A 58 10.14 5.70 -13.12
C ILE A 58 9.57 4.59 -12.22
N MET A 59 8.46 4.86 -11.55
CA MET A 59 7.79 3.87 -10.69
C MET A 59 7.17 2.75 -11.53
N GLN A 60 6.58 3.06 -12.69
CA GLN A 60 6.02 2.06 -13.62
C GLN A 60 7.10 1.08 -14.11
N ASP A 61 8.29 1.56 -14.45
CA ASP A 61 9.40 0.70 -14.89
C ASP A 61 9.84 -0.24 -13.76
N ALA A 62 10.08 0.31 -12.56
CA ALA A 62 10.52 -0.50 -11.41
C ALA A 62 9.46 -1.53 -10.98
N CYS A 63 8.21 -1.09 -10.82
CA CYS A 63 7.11 -1.98 -10.46
C CYS A 63 6.80 -3.01 -11.56
N GLY A 64 6.99 -2.66 -12.84
CA GLY A 64 6.86 -3.59 -13.96
C GLY A 64 7.86 -4.74 -13.90
N GLN A 65 9.12 -4.46 -13.53
CA GLN A 65 10.14 -5.48 -13.34
C GLN A 65 9.82 -6.39 -12.15
N LEU A 66 9.33 -5.83 -11.03
CA LEU A 66 8.90 -6.59 -9.87
C LEU A 66 7.65 -7.42 -10.16
N ALA A 67 6.69 -6.86 -10.91
CA ALA A 67 5.49 -7.55 -11.33
C ALA A 67 5.82 -8.80 -12.16
N ALA A 68 6.68 -8.65 -13.17
CA ALA A 68 7.10 -9.79 -14.00
C ALA A 68 7.83 -10.86 -13.19
N TYR A 69 8.65 -10.46 -12.20
CA TYR A 69 9.34 -11.40 -11.34
C TYR A 69 8.36 -12.14 -10.42
N ALA A 70 7.47 -11.41 -9.74
CA ALA A 70 6.47 -11.99 -8.85
C ALA A 70 5.52 -12.94 -9.60
N ASP A 71 5.07 -12.58 -10.81
CA ASP A 71 4.27 -13.47 -11.68
C ASP A 71 5.03 -14.79 -11.96
N SER A 72 6.33 -14.71 -12.27
CA SER A 72 7.14 -15.91 -12.55
C SER A 72 7.28 -16.84 -11.34
N MET A 73 7.19 -16.29 -10.15
CA MET A 73 7.25 -16.99 -8.86
C MET A 73 5.87 -17.39 -8.33
N GLN A 74 4.80 -17.01 -9.01
CA GLN A 74 3.42 -17.15 -8.51
C GLN A 74 3.28 -16.49 -7.11
N ALA A 75 3.79 -15.28 -6.98
CA ALA A 75 3.78 -14.49 -5.76
C ALA A 75 3.20 -13.08 -6.04
N HIS A 76 2.95 -12.34 -4.98
CA HIS A 76 2.39 -11.00 -5.02
C HIS A 76 3.25 -10.03 -4.24
N PHE A 77 3.74 -9.00 -4.92
CA PHE A 77 4.35 -7.83 -4.31
C PHE A 77 3.24 -6.82 -4.01
N ALA A 78 2.69 -6.90 -2.80
CA ALA A 78 1.46 -6.24 -2.41
C ALA A 78 1.74 -4.84 -1.85
N VAL A 79 1.39 -3.82 -2.63
CA VAL A 79 1.55 -2.41 -2.28
C VAL A 79 0.55 -2.03 -1.20
N GLU A 80 1.03 -1.41 -0.12
CA GLU A 80 0.17 -0.88 0.91
C GLU A 80 -0.51 0.42 0.45
N THR A 81 -1.82 0.47 0.67
CA THR A 81 -2.64 1.63 0.30
C THR A 81 -2.47 2.79 1.28
N GLY A 82 -2.73 4.00 0.80
CA GLY A 82 -2.81 5.20 1.63
C GLY A 82 -2.16 6.44 1.06
N PRO A 83 -0.97 6.38 0.41
CA PRO A 83 -0.33 7.58 -0.15
C PRO A 83 -1.15 8.27 -1.24
N GLU A 84 -1.92 7.52 -2.00
CA GLU A 84 -2.80 8.00 -3.05
C GLU A 84 -4.22 7.46 -2.91
N ILE A 85 -5.19 8.09 -3.58
CA ILE A 85 -6.57 7.59 -3.64
C ILE A 85 -6.66 6.29 -4.45
N ALA A 86 -7.66 5.47 -4.16
CA ALA A 86 -7.83 4.13 -4.76
C ALA A 86 -7.88 4.15 -6.30
N THR A 87 -8.47 5.19 -6.90
CA THR A 87 -8.55 5.31 -8.36
C THR A 87 -7.20 5.61 -9.01
N THR A 88 -6.33 6.38 -8.35
CA THR A 88 -4.95 6.63 -8.81
C THR A 88 -4.14 5.36 -8.76
N LEU A 89 -4.16 4.65 -7.63
CA LEU A 89 -3.45 3.37 -7.50
C LEU A 89 -3.96 2.35 -8.53
N LYS A 90 -5.28 2.26 -8.71
CA LYS A 90 -5.85 1.36 -9.73
C LYS A 90 -5.33 1.66 -11.13
N GLY A 91 -5.33 2.93 -11.54
CA GLY A 91 -4.80 3.33 -12.85
C GLY A 91 -3.33 2.97 -13.04
N PHE A 92 -2.53 3.12 -11.98
CA PHE A 92 -1.14 2.72 -11.97
C PHE A 92 -0.97 1.19 -12.13
N LEU A 93 -1.72 0.39 -11.38
CA LEU A 93 -1.68 -1.08 -11.45
C LEU A 93 -2.22 -1.60 -12.79
N ASP A 94 -3.28 -1.01 -13.32
CA ASP A 94 -3.82 -1.37 -14.64
C ASP A 94 -2.74 -1.19 -15.74
N GLY A 95 -1.90 -0.16 -15.61
CA GLY A 95 -0.79 0.11 -16.53
C GLY A 95 0.36 -0.91 -16.48
N LEU A 96 0.46 -1.71 -15.42
CA LEU A 96 1.45 -2.79 -15.32
C LEU A 96 1.05 -4.04 -16.11
N HIS A 97 -0.23 -4.21 -16.44
CA HIS A 97 -0.77 -5.39 -17.14
C HIS A 97 -0.41 -6.72 -16.48
N SER A 98 -0.30 -6.75 -15.17
CA SER A 98 0.14 -7.89 -14.35
C SER A 98 -0.60 -7.90 -13.01
N LYS A 99 -0.60 -9.05 -12.34
CA LYS A 99 -1.06 -9.21 -10.96
C LYS A 99 0.09 -9.48 -9.98
N GLY A 100 1.31 -9.56 -10.47
CA GLY A 100 2.50 -9.75 -9.64
C GLY A 100 2.74 -8.57 -8.68
N VAL A 101 2.41 -7.33 -9.09
CA VAL A 101 2.20 -6.22 -8.16
C VAL A 101 0.71 -6.12 -7.87
N SER A 102 0.37 -6.26 -6.61
CA SER A 102 -1.00 -6.35 -6.09
C SER A 102 -1.20 -5.37 -4.93
N VAL A 103 -2.25 -5.54 -4.13
CA VAL A 103 -2.61 -4.60 -3.07
C VAL A 103 -2.67 -5.28 -1.70
N ASN A 104 -2.00 -4.69 -0.72
CA ASN A 104 -2.27 -4.81 0.70
C ASN A 104 -3.15 -3.63 1.10
N LEU A 105 -4.44 -3.86 1.32
CA LEU A 105 -5.37 -2.78 1.58
C LEU A 105 -5.41 -2.43 3.06
N ASP A 106 -4.92 -1.23 3.39
CA ASP A 106 -5.07 -0.63 4.72
C ASP A 106 -6.21 0.41 4.69
N PRO A 107 -7.30 0.20 5.45
CA PRO A 107 -8.45 1.11 5.43
C PRO A 107 -8.16 2.43 6.16
N ALA A 108 -7.33 2.39 7.22
CA ALA A 108 -7.05 3.57 8.02
C ALA A 108 -6.15 4.56 7.28
N ASN A 109 -5.20 4.08 6.47
CA ASN A 109 -4.34 4.95 5.68
C ASN A 109 -5.15 5.79 4.67
N PHE A 110 -6.22 5.24 4.08
CA PHE A 110 -7.14 6.02 3.26
C PHE A 110 -7.79 7.15 4.07
N VAL A 111 -8.33 6.83 5.24
CA VAL A 111 -8.97 7.82 6.13
C VAL A 111 -7.99 8.88 6.59
N MET A 112 -6.83 8.45 7.09
CA MET A 112 -5.84 9.32 7.74
C MET A 112 -5.10 10.22 6.74
N VAL A 113 -4.67 9.68 5.60
CA VAL A 113 -3.78 10.37 4.66
C VAL A 113 -4.56 11.10 3.57
N THR A 114 -5.30 10.38 2.73
CA THR A 114 -5.96 10.97 1.57
C THR A 114 -7.38 11.45 1.87
N GLY A 115 -8.06 10.86 2.86
CA GLY A 115 -9.49 11.05 3.13
C GLY A 115 -10.37 10.37 2.09
N ASP A 116 -9.85 9.36 1.40
CA ASP A 116 -10.62 8.51 0.52
C ASP A 116 -11.50 7.54 1.33
N ASP A 117 -12.55 7.01 0.69
CA ASP A 117 -13.47 6.07 1.33
C ASP A 117 -12.91 4.64 1.23
N PRO A 118 -12.49 4.01 2.34
CA PRO A 118 -11.93 2.66 2.31
C PRO A 118 -12.92 1.60 1.85
N VAL A 119 -14.23 1.81 2.02
CA VAL A 119 -15.28 0.89 1.54
C VAL A 119 -15.35 0.93 0.02
N GLN A 120 -15.34 2.12 -0.58
CA GLN A 120 -15.30 2.26 -2.04
C GLN A 120 -13.95 1.81 -2.62
N ALA A 121 -12.86 2.00 -1.88
CA ALA A 121 -11.55 1.51 -2.26
C ALA A 121 -11.51 -0.02 -2.43
N VAL A 122 -12.19 -0.78 -1.55
CA VAL A 122 -12.34 -2.24 -1.71
C VAL A 122 -12.94 -2.60 -3.07
N TYR A 123 -14.05 -1.96 -3.47
CA TYR A 123 -14.69 -2.25 -4.75
C TYR A 123 -13.83 -1.78 -5.95
N THR A 124 -13.13 -0.65 -5.80
CA THR A 124 -12.26 -0.09 -6.83
C THR A 124 -11.07 -0.99 -7.11
N LEU A 125 -10.44 -1.52 -6.05
CA LEU A 125 -9.20 -2.31 -6.11
C LEU A 125 -9.43 -3.82 -6.06
N LYS A 126 -10.67 -4.29 -6.11
CA LYS A 126 -11.10 -5.69 -5.88
C LYS A 126 -10.28 -6.74 -6.64
N ASP A 127 -9.81 -6.42 -7.84
CA ASP A 127 -9.06 -7.34 -8.69
C ASP A 127 -7.58 -7.46 -8.31
N TYR A 128 -7.11 -6.63 -7.37
CA TYR A 128 -5.72 -6.55 -6.93
C TYR A 128 -5.51 -6.89 -5.46
N ILE A 129 -6.57 -6.89 -4.62
CA ILE A 129 -6.45 -7.11 -3.17
C ILE A 129 -6.06 -8.56 -2.89
N VAL A 130 -4.87 -8.76 -2.31
CA VAL A 130 -4.36 -10.08 -1.90
C VAL A 130 -4.13 -10.17 -0.40
N HIS A 131 -4.00 -9.04 0.28
CA HIS A 131 -3.84 -8.93 1.72
C HIS A 131 -4.56 -7.67 2.22
N THR A 132 -4.94 -7.65 3.50
CA THR A 132 -5.59 -6.49 4.12
C THR A 132 -5.15 -6.29 5.56
N HIS A 133 -5.19 -5.03 5.99
CA HIS A 133 -5.05 -4.67 7.39
C HIS A 133 -6.42 -4.40 8.05
N ALA A 134 -6.45 -4.57 9.36
CA ALA A 134 -7.41 -3.98 10.27
C ALA A 134 -6.67 -2.95 11.11
N LYS A 135 -6.76 -1.70 10.73
CA LYS A 135 -6.15 -0.53 11.36
C LYS A 135 -7.18 0.58 11.41
N ASP A 136 -7.15 1.43 12.43
CA ASP A 136 -8.09 2.50 12.59
C ASP A 136 -7.41 3.81 12.99
N GLY A 137 -8.04 4.92 12.66
CA GLY A 137 -7.53 6.24 12.95
C GLY A 137 -8.43 7.35 12.44
N LYS A 138 -7.99 8.57 12.65
CA LYS A 138 -8.69 9.81 12.23
C LYS A 138 -7.73 10.79 11.60
N ARG A 139 -8.18 11.46 10.55
CA ARG A 139 -7.48 12.62 10.02
C ARG A 139 -7.85 13.87 10.81
N LEU A 140 -6.85 14.59 11.28
CA LEU A 140 -7.03 15.86 11.99
C LEU A 140 -7.05 17.03 11.02
N HIS A 141 -6.14 17.04 10.05
CA HIS A 141 -6.10 18.01 8.95
C HIS A 141 -5.37 17.39 7.74
N TYR A 142 -5.51 18.02 6.59
CA TYR A 142 -4.83 17.58 5.38
C TYR A 142 -3.36 18.03 5.37
N VAL A 143 -2.49 17.08 5.06
CA VAL A 143 -1.09 17.32 4.67
C VAL A 143 -0.88 16.53 3.37
N SER A 144 -0.09 17.08 2.43
CA SER A 144 0.23 16.38 1.19
C SER A 144 0.89 15.03 1.48
N PRO A 145 0.48 13.94 0.82
CA PRO A 145 1.16 12.65 0.94
C PRO A 145 2.65 12.72 0.65
N GLU A 146 3.09 13.56 -0.29
CA GLU A 146 4.50 13.75 -0.60
C GLU A 146 5.30 14.25 0.62
N ILE A 147 4.69 15.10 1.46
CA ILE A 147 5.31 15.58 2.71
C ILE A 147 5.29 14.46 3.75
N LEU A 148 4.14 13.78 3.94
CA LEU A 148 3.99 12.71 4.93
C LEU A 148 4.96 11.55 4.69
N TYR A 149 5.24 11.24 3.43
CA TYR A 149 6.16 10.18 3.03
C TYR A 149 7.59 10.69 2.74
N GLY A 150 7.91 11.92 3.18
CA GLY A 150 9.28 12.47 3.14
C GLY A 150 9.83 12.73 1.74
N MET A 151 8.96 12.91 0.74
CA MET A 151 9.37 13.22 -0.64
C MET A 151 9.50 14.73 -0.88
N GLU A 152 8.86 15.53 -0.03
CA GLU A 152 8.94 16.99 -0.01
C GLU A 152 9.23 17.46 1.41
N GLU A 153 10.07 18.49 1.54
CA GLU A 153 10.32 19.16 2.82
C GLU A 153 9.20 20.15 3.15
N SER A 154 8.82 20.26 4.42
CA SER A 154 7.86 21.24 4.88
C SER A 154 8.26 21.78 6.25
N ASP A 155 8.33 23.10 6.36
CA ASP A 155 8.54 23.80 7.64
C ASP A 155 7.29 23.76 8.55
N MET A 156 6.16 23.22 8.06
CA MET A 156 4.86 23.27 8.74
C MET A 156 4.49 21.96 9.48
N LEU A 157 5.39 20.98 9.58
CA LEU A 157 5.15 19.68 10.26
C LEU A 157 5.30 19.77 11.79
N ASN A 158 4.76 20.81 12.44
CA ASN A 158 4.83 20.89 13.89
C ASN A 158 3.67 20.19 14.61
N ASP A 159 2.57 19.87 13.91
CA ASP A 159 1.39 19.23 14.47
C ASP A 159 1.06 17.92 13.74
N ALA A 160 0.61 16.91 14.48
CA ALA A 160 0.16 15.65 13.91
C ALA A 160 -1.02 15.87 12.95
N SER A 161 -0.93 15.40 11.70
CA SER A 161 -1.98 15.52 10.70
C SER A 161 -3.08 14.46 10.85
N PHE A 162 -2.77 13.37 11.53
CA PHE A 162 -3.68 12.28 11.85
C PHE A 162 -3.34 11.67 13.20
N ILE A 163 -4.22 10.82 13.70
CA ILE A 163 -4.03 10.02 14.89
C ILE A 163 -4.50 8.59 14.62
N GLU A 164 -3.65 7.62 14.92
CA GLU A 164 -4.01 6.21 14.94
C GLU A 164 -4.69 5.85 16.25
N LEU A 165 -5.77 5.08 16.19
CA LEU A 165 -6.63 4.74 17.33
C LEU A 165 -6.87 3.23 17.41
N PRO A 166 -7.27 2.69 18.58
CA PRO A 166 -7.74 1.33 18.66
C PRO A 166 -8.89 1.04 17.69
N LEU A 167 -9.00 -0.20 17.23
CA LEU A 167 -10.05 -0.61 16.30
C LEU A 167 -11.45 -0.26 16.83
N GLY A 168 -12.22 0.43 16.01
CA GLY A 168 -13.57 0.90 16.34
C GLY A 168 -13.64 2.25 17.04
N GLU A 169 -12.51 2.91 17.31
CA GLU A 169 -12.45 4.25 17.91
C GLU A 169 -12.11 5.34 16.88
N GLY A 170 -11.71 4.92 15.67
CA GLY A 170 -11.41 5.79 14.53
C GLY A 170 -12.61 6.07 13.64
N ASP A 171 -12.32 6.44 12.39
CA ASP A 171 -13.32 6.80 11.39
C ASP A 171 -13.49 5.70 10.31
N VAL A 172 -12.89 4.51 10.49
CA VAL A 172 -13.13 3.36 9.61
C VAL A 172 -14.46 2.70 9.95
N ASP A 173 -15.38 2.65 8.99
CA ASP A 173 -16.63 1.87 9.14
C ASP A 173 -16.36 0.38 8.93
N PHE A 174 -15.90 -0.32 9.97
CA PHE A 174 -15.57 -1.74 9.91
C PHE A 174 -16.73 -2.63 9.47
N PRO A 175 -17.99 -2.44 9.92
CA PRO A 175 -19.12 -3.21 9.41
C PRO A 175 -19.26 -3.10 7.89
N ALA A 176 -19.18 -1.89 7.32
CA ALA A 176 -19.24 -1.68 5.88
C ALA A 176 -17.98 -2.20 5.16
N TYR A 177 -16.81 -2.01 5.74
CA TYR A 177 -15.53 -2.52 5.22
C TYR A 177 -15.53 -4.04 5.10
N PHE A 178 -15.90 -4.75 6.17
CA PHE A 178 -16.00 -6.21 6.15
C PHE A 178 -17.07 -6.73 5.20
N LYS A 179 -18.19 -6.01 5.09
CA LYS A 179 -19.19 -6.33 4.10
C LYS A 179 -18.64 -6.21 2.68
N ALA A 180 -17.92 -5.13 2.37
CA ALA A 180 -17.30 -4.93 1.06
C ALA A 180 -16.29 -6.03 0.72
N LEU A 181 -15.41 -6.42 1.65
CA LEU A 181 -14.48 -7.54 1.46
C LEU A 181 -15.22 -8.86 1.20
N ASN A 182 -16.32 -9.12 1.92
CA ASN A 182 -17.15 -10.30 1.67
C ASN A 182 -17.84 -10.23 0.30
N ASP A 183 -18.35 -9.08 -0.11
CA ASP A 183 -19.03 -8.89 -1.40
C ASP A 183 -18.11 -9.17 -2.59
N ILE A 184 -16.80 -8.81 -2.48
CA ILE A 184 -15.80 -9.13 -3.50
C ILE A 184 -15.25 -10.56 -3.40
N GLY A 185 -15.69 -11.34 -2.40
CA GLY A 185 -15.27 -12.71 -2.19
C GLY A 185 -13.87 -12.87 -1.58
N TYR A 186 -13.34 -11.85 -0.91
CA TYR A 186 -12.04 -11.91 -0.24
C TYR A 186 -12.02 -13.02 0.83
N LYS A 187 -10.94 -13.81 0.85
CA LYS A 187 -10.75 -14.96 1.77
C LYS A 187 -9.39 -14.95 2.46
N GLY A 188 -8.62 -13.87 2.29
CA GLY A 188 -7.30 -13.71 2.90
C GLY A 188 -7.35 -13.33 4.37
N PHE A 189 -6.22 -12.87 4.87
CA PHE A 189 -6.07 -12.45 6.26
C PHE A 189 -6.52 -10.99 6.46
N LEU A 190 -7.00 -10.72 7.65
CA LEU A 190 -7.23 -9.39 8.21
C LEU A 190 -6.19 -9.19 9.31
N THR A 191 -5.02 -8.70 8.93
CA THR A 191 -3.90 -8.50 9.87
C THR A 191 -4.15 -7.25 10.68
N ILE A 192 -4.26 -7.40 12.00
CA ILE A 192 -4.34 -6.24 12.89
C ILE A 192 -2.99 -5.54 12.87
N GLU A 193 -2.98 -4.27 12.54
CA GLU A 193 -1.81 -3.41 12.55
C GLU A 193 -2.02 -2.23 13.48
N ARG A 194 -1.01 -1.95 14.30
CA ARG A 194 -0.95 -0.76 15.14
C ARG A 194 0.49 -0.33 15.32
N GLU A 195 0.81 0.91 14.93
CA GLU A 195 2.16 1.46 14.92
C GLU A 195 2.43 2.43 16.08
N VAL A 196 1.42 2.69 16.92
CA VAL A 196 1.49 3.63 18.05
C VAL A 196 1.04 2.99 19.35
N GLY A 197 1.51 3.54 20.48
CA GLY A 197 1.19 3.04 21.81
C GLY A 197 2.20 2.00 22.32
N ASP A 198 2.06 1.67 23.61
CA ASP A 198 2.96 0.74 24.32
C ASP A 198 2.44 -0.71 24.29
N ASP A 199 1.17 -0.91 23.93
CA ASP A 199 0.53 -2.21 23.74
C ASP A 199 0.16 -2.42 22.27
N PRO A 200 0.62 -3.51 21.64
CA PRO A 200 0.27 -3.86 20.27
C PRO A 200 -1.21 -4.29 20.11
#